data_22dfdde1be949dc8313bc3cc483d636e
#
_entry.id   22dfdde1be949dc8313bc3cc483d636e
#
_cell.length_a   1.000
_cell.length_b   1.000
_cell.length_c   1.000
_cell.angle_alpha   90.00
_cell.angle_beta   90.00
_cell.angle_gamma   90.00
#
_symmetry.space_group_name_H-M   'P 1'
#
loop_
_entity.id
_entity.type
_entity.pdbx_description
1 polymer ?
#
loop_
_entity_poly.entity_id
_entity_poly.type
_entity_poly.pdbx_seq_one_letter_code
_entity_poly.pdbx_strand_id
1 'polypeptide(L)'
;GRLLLLWQDINERKRMEETAARLERRQSTVFRQSGDCIIEINLRTWQFHRNASAPSLPSEPRSGDYRTFHAETIAMIHPADRERINRTTTPKALLEACRAHSRTLVDQYRVLFGENEQLWLENRVFFLEEGDDMTAFFIIRDITEQKRVEEERALEEERYNIALRNTYTEIYEIDLSADMPHLVYA
;
A
#
# COMPACT_ATOMS: atom_id res chain seq x y z
N GLY A 1 -14.94 44.56 29.43
CA GLY A 1 -15.50 43.93 28.23
C GLY A 1 -14.46 43.32 27.27
N ARG A 2 -13.35 44.03 27.02
CA ARG A 2 -12.30 43.57 26.06
C ARG A 2 -11.51 42.37 26.58
N LEU A 3 -11.23 42.26 27.87
CA LEU A 3 -10.46 41.15 28.45
C LEU A 3 -11.24 39.80 28.43
N LEU A 4 -12.55 39.84 28.59
CA LEU A 4 -13.42 38.64 28.52
C LEU A 4 -13.51 38.07 27.09
N LEU A 5 -13.57 38.93 26.06
CA LEU A 5 -13.55 38.51 24.65
C LEU A 5 -12.20 37.88 24.27
N LEU A 6 -11.07 38.41 24.72
CA LEU A 6 -9.75 37.82 24.49
C LEU A 6 -9.59 36.44 25.15
N TRP A 7 -10.17 36.25 26.35
CA TRP A 7 -10.11 34.96 27.06
C TRP A 7 -10.97 33.89 26.44
N GLN A 8 -12.10 34.27 25.88
CA GLN A 8 -13.01 33.35 25.14
C GLN A 8 -12.37 32.87 23.82
N ASP A 9 -11.72 33.75 23.10
CA ASP A 9 -11.00 33.43 21.84
C ASP A 9 -9.82 32.47 22.08
N ILE A 10 -9.06 32.66 23.16
CA ILE A 10 -7.95 31.79 23.54
C ILE A 10 -8.44 30.37 23.89
N ASN A 11 -9.58 30.27 24.60
CA ASN A 11 -10.14 28.97 24.96
C ASN A 11 -10.75 28.23 23.77
N GLU A 12 -11.39 28.93 22.86
CA GLU A 12 -11.96 28.32 21.64
C GLU A 12 -10.85 27.85 20.70
N ARG A 13 -9.82 28.65 20.54
CA ARG A 13 -8.63 28.28 19.78
C ARG A 13 -7.91 27.07 20.40
N LYS A 14 -7.70 27.03 21.72
CA LYS A 14 -7.12 25.88 22.41
C LYS A 14 -7.99 24.62 22.25
N ARG A 15 -9.29 24.71 22.35
CA ARG A 15 -10.22 23.58 22.14
C ARG A 15 -10.15 23.06 20.72
N MET A 16 -10.05 23.93 19.72
CA MET A 16 -9.87 23.52 18.32
C MET A 16 -8.51 22.85 18.11
N GLU A 17 -7.44 23.40 18.65
CA GLU A 17 -6.10 22.81 18.61
C GLU A 17 -6.06 21.45 19.31
N GLU A 18 -6.67 21.30 20.49
CA GLU A 18 -6.77 20.04 21.23
C GLU A 18 -7.63 19.00 20.48
N THR A 19 -8.71 19.45 19.83
CA THR A 19 -9.58 18.57 19.04
C THR A 19 -8.88 18.09 17.77
N ALA A 20 -8.18 18.99 17.07
CA ALA A 20 -7.35 18.67 15.93
C ALA A 20 -6.23 17.68 16.28
N ALA A 21 -5.48 17.96 17.35
CA ALA A 21 -4.43 17.08 17.85
C ALA A 21 -4.96 15.70 18.30
N ARG A 22 -6.19 15.63 18.83
CA ARG A 22 -6.85 14.39 19.22
C ARG A 22 -7.28 13.57 18.02
N LEU A 23 -7.80 14.22 16.96
CA LEU A 23 -8.15 13.59 15.69
C LEU A 23 -6.89 13.04 14.99
N GLU A 24 -5.83 13.83 14.96
CA GLU A 24 -4.54 13.45 14.39
C GLU A 24 -3.92 12.24 15.11
N ARG A 25 -3.96 12.23 16.45
CA ARG A 25 -3.53 11.08 17.27
C ARG A 25 -4.39 9.84 17.02
N ARG A 26 -5.71 9.98 16.85
CA ARG A 26 -6.60 8.85 16.52
C ARG A 26 -6.30 8.29 15.15
N GLN A 27 -6.13 9.13 14.15
CA GLN A 27 -5.77 8.71 12.79
C GLN A 27 -4.42 7.98 12.79
N SER A 28 -3.40 8.53 13.43
CA SER A 28 -2.09 7.90 13.50
C SER A 28 -2.10 6.57 14.28
N THR A 29 -3.00 6.41 15.26
CA THR A 29 -3.13 5.16 16.01
C THR A 29 -3.76 4.05 15.15
N VAL A 30 -4.80 4.37 14.39
CA VAL A 30 -5.43 3.41 13.45
C VAL A 30 -4.42 2.96 12.39
N PHE A 31 -3.66 3.89 11.84
CA PHE A 31 -2.63 3.58 10.83
C PHE A 31 -1.47 2.75 11.39
N ARG A 32 -1.06 2.98 12.64
CA ARG A 32 -0.03 2.16 13.30
C ARG A 32 -0.49 0.73 13.59
N GLN A 33 -1.79 0.52 13.81
CA GLN A 33 -2.36 -0.82 14.04
C GLN A 33 -2.51 -1.63 12.75
N SER A 34 -2.60 -0.99 11.58
CA SER A 34 -2.65 -1.69 10.29
C SER A 34 -1.33 -2.37 9.91
N GLY A 35 -0.21 -1.95 10.50
CA GLY A 35 1.13 -2.43 10.13
C GLY A 35 1.61 -1.91 8.77
N ASP A 36 0.90 -0.96 8.16
CA ASP A 36 1.25 -0.39 6.86
C ASP A 36 2.25 0.78 7.02
N CYS A 37 3.11 0.99 6.04
CA CYS A 37 3.92 2.19 5.93
C CYS A 37 3.13 3.26 5.17
N ILE A 38 3.03 4.47 5.74
CA ILE A 38 2.30 5.59 5.13
C ILE A 38 3.25 6.74 4.89
N ILE A 39 3.33 7.16 3.63
CA ILE A 39 4.16 8.28 3.19
C ILE A 39 3.25 9.30 2.52
N GLU A 40 3.33 10.51 3.00
CA GLU A 40 2.69 11.70 2.43
C GLU A 40 3.71 12.50 1.63
N ILE A 41 3.37 12.93 0.42
CA ILE A 41 4.25 13.65 -0.49
C ILE A 41 3.52 14.89 -0.98
N ASN A 42 4.04 16.06 -0.68
CA ASN A 42 3.58 17.29 -1.29
C ASN A 42 4.12 17.41 -2.72
N LEU A 43 3.23 17.36 -3.71
CA LEU A 43 3.61 17.35 -5.14
C LEU A 43 4.09 18.70 -5.67
N ARG A 44 3.98 19.78 -4.88
CA ARG A 44 4.49 21.10 -5.23
C ARG A 44 5.91 21.30 -4.75
N THR A 45 6.20 20.92 -3.50
CA THR A 45 7.51 21.11 -2.87
C THR A 45 8.42 19.88 -3.00
N TRP A 46 7.84 18.72 -3.29
CA TRP A 46 8.48 17.41 -3.30
C TRP A 46 9.06 17.01 -1.95
N GLN A 47 8.54 17.60 -0.87
CA GLN A 47 8.84 17.11 0.46
C GLN A 47 7.94 15.94 0.81
N PHE A 48 8.52 14.91 1.39
CA PHE A 48 7.76 13.79 1.92
C PHE A 48 7.82 13.73 3.43
N HIS A 49 6.80 13.14 4.01
CA HIS A 49 6.74 12.82 5.43
C HIS A 49 6.18 11.40 5.62
N ARG A 50 6.88 10.58 6.45
CA ARG A 50 6.43 9.24 6.81
C ARG A 50 5.63 9.28 8.10
N ASN A 51 4.32 9.09 8.00
CA ASN A 51 3.39 9.14 9.13
C ASN A 51 3.34 7.83 9.92
N ALA A 52 3.59 6.69 9.26
CA ALA A 52 3.66 5.37 9.87
C ALA A 52 4.72 4.52 9.16
N SER A 53 5.28 3.53 9.86
CA SER A 53 6.25 2.60 9.33
C SER A 53 5.81 1.16 9.61
N ALA A 54 5.85 0.30 8.60
CA ALA A 54 5.67 -1.13 8.77
C ALA A 54 6.88 -1.73 9.50
N PRO A 55 6.68 -2.75 10.36
CA PRO A 55 7.80 -3.37 11.09
C PRO A 55 8.87 -4.00 10.19
N SER A 56 8.47 -4.49 9.01
CA SER A 56 9.35 -5.11 8.01
C SER A 56 10.11 -4.10 7.14
N LEU A 57 9.78 -2.81 7.23
CA LEU A 57 10.38 -1.77 6.39
C LEU A 57 11.29 -0.85 7.21
N PRO A 58 12.37 -0.30 6.59
CA PRO A 58 13.19 0.70 7.25
C PRO A 58 12.37 1.88 7.76
N SER A 59 12.61 2.30 8.99
CA SER A 59 11.89 3.42 9.61
C SER A 59 12.44 4.80 9.25
N GLU A 60 13.65 4.86 8.73
CA GLU A 60 14.33 6.09 8.30
C GLU A 60 14.56 6.08 6.77
N PRO A 61 14.61 7.25 6.13
CA PRO A 61 14.35 8.58 6.69
C PRO A 61 12.85 8.84 6.93
N ARG A 62 12.51 9.66 7.93
CA ARG A 62 11.12 10.03 8.25
C ARG A 62 10.58 11.17 7.38
N SER A 63 11.45 12.02 6.86
CA SER A 63 11.09 13.13 5.99
C SER A 63 12.28 13.56 5.14
N GLY A 64 12.03 14.24 4.03
CA GLY A 64 13.07 14.75 3.16
C GLY A 64 12.57 15.06 1.75
N ASP A 65 13.49 15.22 0.81
CA ASP A 65 13.17 15.40 -0.61
C ASP A 65 12.78 14.06 -1.23
N TYR A 66 11.60 14.01 -1.84
CA TYR A 66 11.06 12.80 -2.46
C TYR A 66 11.90 12.29 -3.63
N ARG A 67 12.55 13.18 -4.39
CA ARG A 67 13.34 12.78 -5.55
C ARG A 67 14.54 11.94 -5.14
N THR A 68 15.19 12.34 -4.05
CA THR A 68 16.32 11.59 -3.46
C THR A 68 15.81 10.26 -2.88
N PHE A 69 14.75 10.31 -2.09
CA PHE A 69 14.11 9.12 -1.51
C PHE A 69 13.65 8.12 -2.58
N HIS A 70 13.04 8.61 -3.67
CA HIS A 70 12.60 7.79 -4.79
C HIS A 70 13.78 7.07 -5.46
N ALA A 71 14.88 7.78 -5.73
CA ALA A 71 16.06 7.20 -6.36
C ALA A 71 16.66 6.07 -5.50
N GLU A 72 16.76 6.26 -4.19
CA GLU A 72 17.23 5.26 -3.24
C GLU A 72 16.28 4.05 -3.17
N THR A 73 14.97 4.30 -3.10
CA THR A 73 13.95 3.25 -3.06
C THR A 73 13.96 2.41 -4.35
N ILE A 74 14.04 3.05 -5.53
CA ILE A 74 14.11 2.32 -6.81
C ILE A 74 15.34 1.42 -6.89
N ALA A 75 16.45 1.81 -6.29
CA ALA A 75 17.65 0.98 -6.26
C ALA A 75 17.45 -0.34 -5.47
N MET A 76 16.60 -0.35 -4.46
CA MET A 76 16.26 -1.53 -3.66
C MET A 76 15.22 -2.44 -4.33
N ILE A 77 14.48 -1.98 -5.31
CA ILE A 77 13.47 -2.78 -6.01
C ILE A 77 14.16 -3.85 -6.87
N HIS A 78 13.59 -5.05 -6.87
CA HIS A 78 14.06 -6.15 -7.70
C HIS A 78 14.16 -5.72 -9.18
N PRO A 79 15.26 -6.07 -9.91
CA PRO A 79 15.51 -5.60 -11.27
C PRO A 79 14.34 -5.81 -12.24
N ALA A 80 13.63 -6.92 -12.14
CA ALA A 80 12.49 -7.23 -13.01
C ALA A 80 11.26 -6.31 -12.78
N ASP A 81 11.12 -5.70 -11.60
CA ASP A 81 9.98 -4.84 -11.26
C ASP A 81 10.33 -3.35 -11.37
N ARG A 82 11.63 -3.03 -11.38
CA ARG A 82 12.17 -1.68 -11.29
C ARG A 82 11.64 -0.72 -12.33
N GLU A 83 11.64 -1.13 -13.60
CA GLU A 83 11.19 -0.26 -14.69
C GLU A 83 9.70 0.04 -14.58
N ARG A 84 8.89 -0.96 -14.25
CA ARG A 84 7.44 -0.79 -14.10
C ARG A 84 7.11 0.18 -12.98
N ILE A 85 7.70 -0.01 -11.80
CA ILE A 85 7.47 0.87 -10.64
C ILE A 85 8.03 2.27 -10.90
N ASN A 86 9.21 2.37 -11.49
CA ASN A 86 9.76 3.68 -11.83
C ASN A 86 8.85 4.49 -12.75
N ARG A 87 8.15 3.85 -13.71
CA ARG A 87 7.19 4.53 -14.59
C ARG A 87 6.01 5.17 -13.86
N THR A 88 5.54 4.58 -12.78
CA THR A 88 4.33 5.03 -12.05
C THR A 88 4.65 5.95 -10.87
N THR A 89 5.89 5.93 -10.37
CA THR A 89 6.26 6.62 -9.12
C THR A 89 7.24 7.79 -9.31
N THR A 90 7.70 8.08 -10.53
CA THR A 90 8.51 9.29 -10.75
C THR A 90 7.73 10.56 -10.40
N PRO A 91 8.39 11.65 -9.98
CA PRO A 91 7.74 12.94 -9.75
C PRO A 91 6.83 13.38 -10.90
N LYS A 92 7.28 13.20 -12.13
CA LYS A 92 6.50 13.52 -13.32
C LYS A 92 5.23 12.67 -13.42
N ALA A 93 5.34 11.36 -13.26
CA ALA A 93 4.23 10.42 -13.35
C ALA A 93 3.18 10.69 -12.26
N LEU A 94 3.59 10.98 -11.03
CA LEU A 94 2.69 11.33 -9.93
C LEU A 94 1.91 12.61 -10.22
N LEU A 95 2.59 13.64 -10.74
CA LEU A 95 1.94 14.90 -11.08
C LEU A 95 0.93 14.73 -12.23
N GLU A 96 1.28 13.93 -13.24
CA GLU A 96 0.39 13.59 -14.36
C GLU A 96 -0.82 12.80 -13.87
N ALA A 97 -0.63 11.80 -13.02
CA ALA A 97 -1.71 11.02 -12.45
C ALA A 97 -2.65 11.86 -11.57
N CYS A 98 -2.11 12.75 -10.75
CA CYS A 98 -2.89 13.69 -9.95
C CYS A 98 -3.75 14.58 -10.85
N ARG A 99 -3.16 15.23 -11.85
CA ARG A 99 -3.87 16.10 -12.80
C ARG A 99 -4.92 15.37 -13.64
N ALA A 100 -4.71 14.08 -13.90
CA ALA A 100 -5.69 13.24 -14.58
C ALA A 100 -6.82 12.75 -13.65
N HIS A 101 -6.85 13.21 -12.39
CA HIS A 101 -7.79 12.78 -11.35
C HIS A 101 -7.86 11.26 -11.21
N SER A 102 -6.71 10.59 -11.35
CA SER A 102 -6.59 9.15 -11.14
C SER A 102 -7.01 8.81 -9.71
N ARG A 103 -7.97 7.89 -9.54
CA ARG A 103 -8.52 7.59 -8.20
C ARG A 103 -7.49 6.90 -7.31
N THR A 104 -6.82 5.89 -7.84
CA THR A 104 -5.86 5.08 -7.08
C THR A 104 -4.94 4.37 -8.06
N LEU A 105 -3.65 4.38 -7.77
CA LEU A 105 -2.67 3.51 -8.42
C LEU A 105 -2.35 2.37 -7.47
N VAL A 106 -2.31 1.13 -7.97
CA VAL A 106 -1.96 -0.05 -7.17
C VAL A 106 -0.89 -0.83 -7.91
N ASP A 107 0.21 -1.09 -7.23
CA ASP A 107 1.32 -1.87 -7.74
C ASP A 107 1.80 -2.87 -6.68
N GLN A 108 2.17 -4.09 -7.13
CA GLN A 108 2.83 -5.10 -6.29
C GLN A 108 4.24 -5.32 -6.84
N TYR A 109 5.24 -5.34 -5.98
CA TYR A 109 6.64 -5.44 -6.39
C TYR A 109 7.51 -6.04 -5.29
N ARG A 110 8.68 -6.50 -5.69
CA ARG A 110 9.68 -7.09 -4.81
C ARG A 110 10.73 -6.06 -4.44
N VAL A 111 11.11 -6.06 -3.16
CA VAL A 111 12.22 -5.26 -2.63
C VAL A 111 13.28 -6.20 -2.08
N LEU A 112 14.54 -5.90 -2.35
CA LEU A 112 15.69 -6.67 -1.90
C LEU A 112 16.33 -5.97 -0.69
N PHE A 113 16.42 -6.70 0.43
CA PHE A 113 17.13 -6.28 1.62
C PHE A 113 18.33 -7.19 1.85
N GLY A 114 19.53 -6.62 1.91
CA GLY A 114 20.75 -7.41 2.08
C GLY A 114 21.01 -8.37 0.91
N GLU A 115 21.68 -9.50 1.20
CA GLU A 115 22.11 -10.45 0.16
C GLU A 115 21.03 -11.47 -0.23
N ASN A 116 20.05 -11.76 0.65
CA ASN A 116 19.09 -12.85 0.42
C ASN A 116 17.66 -12.57 0.92
N GLU A 117 17.36 -11.41 1.46
CA GLU A 117 16.00 -11.09 1.91
C GLU A 117 15.20 -10.38 0.82
N GLN A 118 14.10 -10.98 0.42
CA GLN A 118 13.15 -10.42 -0.52
C GLN A 118 11.80 -10.26 0.15
N LEU A 119 11.25 -9.06 0.08
CA LEU A 119 9.88 -8.77 0.50
C LEU A 119 9.00 -8.48 -0.70
N TRP A 120 7.75 -8.92 -0.64
CA TRP A 120 6.69 -8.48 -1.54
C TRP A 120 5.95 -7.32 -0.92
N LEU A 121 5.88 -6.20 -1.63
CA LEU A 121 5.17 -5.02 -1.20
C LEU A 121 4.00 -4.73 -2.14
N GLU A 122 2.87 -4.30 -1.58
CA GLU A 122 1.79 -3.66 -2.29
C GLU A 122 1.81 -2.17 -1.97
N ASN A 123 1.89 -1.33 -2.99
CA ASN A 123 1.81 0.11 -2.88
C ASN A 123 0.49 0.61 -3.46
N ARG A 124 -0.24 1.39 -2.66
CA ARG A 124 -1.46 2.09 -3.10
C ARG A 124 -1.22 3.59 -3.01
N VAL A 125 -1.42 4.29 -4.11
CA VAL A 125 -1.23 5.75 -4.17
C VAL A 125 -2.58 6.43 -4.34
N PHE A 126 -2.90 7.36 -3.45
CA PHE A 126 -4.07 8.22 -3.52
C PHE A 126 -3.63 9.67 -3.69
N PHE A 127 -4.48 10.46 -4.32
CA PHE A 127 -4.23 11.88 -4.50
C PHE A 127 -5.31 12.69 -3.77
N LEU A 128 -4.88 13.75 -3.10
CA LEU A 128 -5.74 14.73 -2.46
C LEU A 128 -5.38 16.11 -3.01
N GLU A 129 -6.41 16.83 -3.45
CA GLU A 129 -6.29 18.22 -3.92
C GLU A 129 -7.10 19.10 -2.98
N GLU A 130 -6.45 20.04 -2.31
CA GLU A 130 -7.08 21.03 -1.43
C GLU A 130 -6.64 22.44 -1.85
N GLY A 131 -7.47 23.11 -2.64
CA GLY A 131 -7.13 24.40 -3.23
C GLY A 131 -5.91 24.30 -4.16
N ASP A 132 -4.82 24.98 -3.83
CA ASP A 132 -3.58 24.95 -4.58
C ASP A 132 -2.61 23.82 -4.15
N ASP A 133 -2.95 23.10 -3.09
CA ASP A 133 -2.11 22.01 -2.56
C ASP A 133 -2.50 20.67 -3.19
N MET A 134 -1.50 19.98 -3.69
CA MET A 134 -1.62 18.62 -4.24
C MET A 134 -0.75 17.68 -3.41
N THR A 135 -1.36 16.65 -2.86
CA THR A 135 -0.69 15.67 -2.00
C THR A 135 -0.92 14.26 -2.53
N ALA A 136 0.14 13.46 -2.59
CA ALA A 136 0.06 12.03 -2.82
C ALA A 136 0.30 11.26 -1.52
N PHE A 137 -0.55 10.28 -1.24
CA PHE A 137 -0.41 9.36 -0.11
C PHE A 137 -0.05 7.98 -0.64
N PHE A 138 1.07 7.46 -0.19
CA PHE A 138 1.50 6.10 -0.43
C PHE A 138 1.17 5.25 0.78
N ILE A 139 0.39 4.19 0.59
CA ILE A 139 0.15 3.16 1.59
C ILE A 139 0.87 1.91 1.12
N ILE A 140 1.91 1.52 1.84
CA ILE A 140 2.78 0.41 1.49
C ILE A 140 2.57 -0.71 2.52
N ARG A 141 2.12 -1.85 2.03
CA ARG A 141 1.84 -3.05 2.81
C ARG A 141 2.83 -4.16 2.47
N ASP A 142 3.33 -4.85 3.47
CA ASP A 142 4.04 -6.09 3.29
C ASP A 142 3.03 -7.22 3.02
N ILE A 143 3.13 -7.83 1.84
CA ILE A 143 2.29 -8.96 1.39
C ILE A 143 3.10 -10.24 1.20
N THR A 144 4.30 -10.31 1.80
CA THR A 144 5.23 -11.44 1.63
C THR A 144 4.60 -12.75 2.06
N GLU A 145 3.97 -12.77 3.24
CA GLU A 145 3.30 -13.98 3.74
C GLU A 145 2.09 -14.37 2.87
N GLN A 146 1.33 -13.38 2.38
CA GLN A 146 0.24 -13.65 1.46
C GLN A 146 0.76 -14.30 0.17
N LYS A 147 1.85 -13.79 -0.40
CA LYS A 147 2.47 -14.35 -1.62
C LYS A 147 3.00 -15.75 -1.39
N ARG A 148 3.62 -16.00 -0.24
CA ARG A 148 4.10 -17.34 0.13
C ARG A 148 2.97 -18.36 0.18
N VAL A 149 1.85 -18.00 0.80
CA VAL A 149 0.66 -18.87 0.87
C VAL A 149 0.04 -19.09 -0.52
N GLU A 150 -0.01 -18.06 -1.37
CA GLU A 150 -0.49 -18.17 -2.75
C GLU A 150 0.39 -19.14 -3.57
N GLU A 151 1.72 -19.03 -3.45
CA GLU A 151 2.68 -19.90 -4.13
C GLU A 151 2.61 -21.36 -3.64
N GLU A 152 2.49 -21.56 -2.33
CA GLU A 152 2.32 -22.91 -1.73
C GLU A 152 1.06 -23.60 -2.26
N ARG A 153 -0.07 -22.87 -2.29
CA ARG A 153 -1.34 -23.40 -2.83
C ARG A 153 -1.24 -23.73 -4.31
N ALA A 154 -0.63 -22.86 -5.11
CA ALA A 154 -0.44 -23.12 -6.53
C ALA A 154 0.42 -24.37 -6.77
N LEU A 155 1.47 -24.58 -5.98
CA LEU A 155 2.33 -25.75 -6.06
C LEU A 155 1.59 -27.03 -5.64
N GLU A 156 0.77 -26.98 -4.61
CA GLU A 156 -0.06 -28.11 -4.18
C GLU A 156 -1.07 -28.51 -5.25
N GLU A 157 -1.74 -27.52 -5.86
CA GLU A 157 -2.68 -27.72 -6.94
C GLU A 157 -2.00 -28.34 -8.17
N GLU A 158 -0.81 -27.87 -8.54
CA GLU A 158 -0.03 -28.45 -9.63
C GLU A 158 0.35 -29.90 -9.34
N ARG A 159 0.84 -30.20 -8.11
CA ARG A 159 1.16 -31.57 -7.67
C ARG A 159 -0.08 -32.49 -7.72
N TYR A 160 -1.21 -31.99 -7.27
CA TYR A 160 -2.48 -32.73 -7.33
C TYR A 160 -2.85 -33.04 -8.78
N ASN A 161 -2.80 -32.05 -9.67
CA ASN A 161 -3.11 -32.21 -11.09
C ASN A 161 -2.15 -33.20 -11.80
N ILE A 162 -0.87 -33.19 -11.44
CA ILE A 162 0.12 -34.18 -11.97
C ILE A 162 -0.21 -35.57 -11.46
N ALA A 163 -0.54 -35.73 -10.16
CA ALA A 163 -0.93 -37.01 -9.59
C ALA A 163 -2.17 -37.58 -10.28
N LEU A 164 -3.18 -36.77 -10.54
CA LEU A 164 -4.38 -37.15 -11.26
C LEU A 164 -4.08 -37.62 -12.69
N ARG A 165 -3.23 -36.90 -13.43
CA ARG A 165 -2.85 -37.24 -14.80
C ARG A 165 -2.05 -38.54 -14.90
N ASN A 166 -1.26 -38.85 -13.86
CA ASN A 166 -0.43 -40.05 -13.79
C ASN A 166 -1.15 -41.28 -13.24
N THR A 167 -2.28 -41.09 -12.59
CA THR A 167 -3.16 -42.16 -12.15
C THR A 167 -4.20 -42.33 -13.24
N TYR A 168 -4.22 -43.45 -13.99
CA TYR A 168 -5.25 -43.75 -14.99
C TYR A 168 -6.65 -43.91 -14.37
N THR A 169 -7.04 -42.95 -13.56
CA THR A 169 -8.31 -42.92 -12.83
C THR A 169 -9.14 -41.84 -13.46
N GLU A 170 -10.26 -42.23 -14.05
CA GLU A 170 -11.28 -41.27 -14.48
C GLU A 170 -11.93 -40.68 -13.24
N ILE A 171 -11.87 -39.34 -13.11
CA ILE A 171 -12.53 -38.61 -12.01
C ILE A 171 -13.84 -38.07 -12.56
N TYR A 172 -14.92 -38.44 -11.89
CA TYR A 172 -16.25 -37.97 -12.21
C TYR A 172 -16.73 -37.04 -11.09
N GLU A 173 -17.13 -35.84 -11.45
CA GLU A 173 -17.87 -34.95 -10.57
C GLU A 173 -19.37 -35.19 -10.80
N ILE A 174 -20.10 -35.48 -9.73
CA ILE A 174 -21.54 -35.71 -9.77
C ILE A 174 -22.21 -34.57 -9.05
N ASP A 175 -23.00 -33.77 -9.75
CA ASP A 175 -23.85 -32.78 -9.12
C ASP A 175 -25.05 -33.46 -8.47
N LEU A 176 -25.05 -33.50 -7.14
CA LEU A 176 -26.15 -34.06 -6.31
C LEU A 176 -27.20 -33.03 -5.97
N SER A 177 -27.07 -31.77 -6.36
CA SER A 177 -28.03 -30.70 -6.10
C SER A 177 -29.17 -30.63 -7.11
N ALA A 178 -29.03 -31.31 -8.25
CA ALA A 178 -30.06 -31.42 -9.26
C ALA A 178 -31.08 -32.56 -8.94
N ASP A 179 -32.30 -32.38 -9.37
CA ASP A 179 -33.35 -33.41 -9.22
C ASP A 179 -32.99 -34.75 -9.89
N MET A 180 -32.09 -34.75 -10.85
CA MET A 180 -31.41 -35.90 -11.37
C MET A 180 -29.91 -35.70 -11.36
N PRO A 181 -29.15 -36.50 -10.59
CA PRO A 181 -27.67 -36.44 -10.64
C PRO A 181 -27.14 -36.66 -12.04
N HIS A 182 -26.34 -35.77 -12.54
CA HIS A 182 -25.67 -35.87 -13.83
C HIS A 182 -24.18 -35.73 -13.71
N LEU A 183 -23.46 -36.39 -14.62
CA LEU A 183 -22.03 -36.29 -14.69
C LEU A 183 -21.63 -34.94 -15.26
N VAL A 184 -20.76 -34.24 -14.53
CA VAL A 184 -20.09 -33.03 -15.02
C VAL A 184 -18.72 -33.45 -15.53
N TYR A 185 -18.48 -33.33 -16.83
CA TYR A 185 -17.17 -33.59 -17.40
C TYR A 185 -16.22 -32.46 -16.98
N ALA A 186 -15.13 -32.79 -16.30
CA ALA A 186 -14.06 -31.90 -15.95
C ALA A 186 -13.07 -31.70 -17.10
#